data_c1821c11183c09c990306cf01712707a
#
_entry.id   c1821c11183c09c990306cf01712707a
#
_cell.length_a   1.000
_cell.length_b   1.000
_cell.length_c   1.000
_cell.angle_alpha   90.00
_cell.angle_beta   90.00
_cell.angle_gamma   90.00
#
_symmetry.space_group_name_H-M   'P 1'
#
loop_
_entity.id
_entity.type
_entity.pdbx_description
1 polymer ?
#
loop_
_entity_poly.entity_id
_entity_poly.type
_entity_poly.pdbx_seq_one_letter_code
_entity_poly.pdbx_strand_id
1 'polypeptide(L)'
;MNHRFRSAFIAFAVGLLLTSCNNPTPKNYFDEAVLNVNLITPFGGQAALQSLAHPSVKLVPGTKDQTAPMTREEIVEDQIQRVEGSLTKIKALPDSEETRDMVQTSIKLHEFVLPVYKGEYRELAKLYDEGGSQQERVAKAQEIDRKYLAGYQALFNRLIELGKPYAAKHNIKVEWNGL
;
A
#
# COMPACT_ATOMS: atom_id res chain seq x y z
N MET A 1 64.24 44.35 -25.81
CA MET A 1 64.01 42.90 -25.69
C MET A 1 62.81 42.68 -24.78
N ASN A 2 61.66 42.35 -25.37
CA ASN A 2 60.35 42.42 -24.70
C ASN A 2 59.88 41.00 -24.29
N HIS A 3 59.81 40.76 -23.00
CA HIS A 3 59.16 39.55 -22.50
C HIS A 3 57.71 39.87 -22.14
N ARG A 4 56.75 39.32 -22.93
CA ARG A 4 55.33 39.36 -22.66
C ARG A 4 54.98 38.20 -21.75
N PHE A 5 54.60 38.48 -20.49
CA PHE A 5 53.96 37.55 -19.58
C PHE A 5 52.48 37.35 -20.02
N ARG A 6 52.15 36.16 -20.45
CA ARG A 6 50.75 35.73 -20.67
C ARG A 6 50.25 35.14 -19.38
N SER A 7 49.43 35.87 -18.68
CA SER A 7 48.67 35.36 -17.53
C SER A 7 47.53 34.47 -18.02
N ALA A 8 47.61 33.20 -17.71
CA ALA A 8 46.50 32.24 -17.93
C ALA A 8 45.53 32.37 -16.78
N PHE A 9 44.33 32.91 -17.03
CA PHE A 9 43.20 32.85 -16.11
C PHE A 9 42.59 31.46 -16.20
N ILE A 10 42.77 30.63 -15.15
CA ILE A 10 42.05 29.38 -14.97
C ILE A 10 40.71 29.73 -14.32
N ALA A 11 39.65 29.74 -15.12
CA ALA A 11 38.29 29.85 -14.64
C ALA A 11 37.87 28.50 -14.01
N PHE A 12 37.83 28.43 -12.68
CA PHE A 12 37.32 27.30 -11.92
C PHE A 12 35.79 27.38 -11.94
N ALA A 13 35.18 26.71 -12.90
CA ALA A 13 33.73 26.56 -12.95
C ALA A 13 33.31 25.55 -11.87
N VAL A 14 32.90 26.06 -10.70
CA VAL A 14 32.22 25.27 -9.67
C VAL A 14 30.82 24.95 -10.18
N GLY A 15 30.66 23.76 -10.75
CA GLY A 15 29.34 23.19 -11.07
C GLY A 15 28.57 22.90 -9.78
N LEU A 16 27.68 23.80 -9.42
CA LEU A 16 26.64 23.51 -8.42
C LEU A 16 25.75 22.40 -8.99
N LEU A 17 26.04 21.17 -8.60
CA LEU A 17 25.09 20.06 -8.72
C LEU A 17 23.91 20.39 -7.79
N LEU A 18 22.90 21.05 -8.34
CA LEU A 18 21.57 21.14 -7.74
C LEU A 18 21.00 19.71 -7.73
N THR A 19 21.32 18.91 -6.71
CA THR A 19 20.52 17.76 -6.37
C THR A 19 19.17 18.31 -5.98
N SER A 20 18.25 18.35 -6.94
CA SER A 20 16.84 18.56 -6.68
C SER A 20 16.41 17.38 -5.80
N CYS A 21 16.49 17.56 -4.48
CA CYS A 21 15.81 16.70 -3.53
C CYS A 21 14.32 16.85 -3.82
N ASN A 22 13.79 15.90 -4.56
CA ASN A 22 12.36 15.81 -4.83
C ASN A 22 11.68 15.33 -3.53
N ASN A 23 11.67 16.22 -2.52
CA ASN A 23 11.00 15.92 -1.27
C ASN A 23 9.51 15.73 -1.56
N PRO A 24 8.91 14.62 -1.11
CA PRO A 24 7.49 14.39 -1.29
C PRO A 24 6.69 15.56 -0.71
N THR A 25 5.65 15.97 -1.42
CA THR A 25 4.73 16.99 -0.91
C THR A 25 3.93 16.42 0.28
N PRO A 26 3.32 17.27 1.13
CA PRO A 26 2.41 16.79 2.17
C PRO A 26 1.31 15.88 1.62
N LYS A 27 0.79 16.17 0.43
CA LYS A 27 -0.18 15.33 -0.24
C LYS A 27 0.39 13.95 -0.59
N ASN A 28 1.63 13.86 -1.08
CA ASN A 28 2.28 12.58 -1.39
C ASN A 28 2.43 11.71 -0.13
N TYR A 29 2.86 12.29 1.01
CA TYR A 29 2.92 11.55 2.28
C TYR A 29 1.53 11.03 2.68
N PHE A 30 0.50 11.86 2.55
CA PHE A 30 -0.86 11.47 2.90
C PHE A 30 -1.40 10.37 1.96
N ASP A 31 -1.20 10.52 0.65
CA ASP A 31 -1.65 9.54 -0.35
C ASP A 31 -1.00 8.17 -0.10
N GLU A 32 0.32 8.13 0.10
CA GLU A 32 1.02 6.87 0.30
C GLU A 32 0.77 6.26 1.69
N ALA A 33 0.76 7.05 2.76
CA ALA A 33 0.64 6.52 4.11
C ALA A 33 -0.81 6.31 4.56
N VAL A 34 -1.77 7.12 4.10
CA VAL A 34 -3.17 7.07 4.57
C VAL A 34 -4.12 6.56 3.50
N LEU A 35 -4.15 7.15 2.29
CA LEU A 35 -5.12 6.74 1.28
C LEU A 35 -4.88 5.34 0.73
N ASN A 36 -3.63 4.88 0.69
CA ASN A 36 -3.30 3.54 0.22
C ASN A 36 -3.85 2.42 1.14
N VAL A 37 -4.38 2.73 2.33
CA VAL A 37 -5.10 1.73 3.14
C VAL A 37 -6.39 1.26 2.48
N ASN A 38 -6.91 1.98 1.48
CA ASN A 38 -8.02 1.52 0.65
C ASN A 38 -7.72 0.19 -0.07
N LEU A 39 -6.43 -0.12 -0.29
CA LEU A 39 -6.00 -1.42 -0.80
C LEU A 39 -6.26 -2.56 0.19
N ILE A 40 -6.38 -2.25 1.47
CA ILE A 40 -6.56 -3.23 2.56
C ILE A 40 -8.01 -3.24 3.06
N THR A 41 -8.76 -2.21 2.78
CA THR A 41 -10.15 -2.02 3.27
C THR A 41 -11.15 -2.53 2.21
N PRO A 42 -12.17 -3.32 2.60
CA PRO A 42 -12.39 -3.88 3.94
C PRO A 42 -11.48 -5.09 4.24
N PHE A 43 -11.09 -5.26 5.50
CA PHE A 43 -10.29 -6.38 5.99
C PHE A 43 -11.12 -7.28 6.92
N GLY A 44 -10.75 -8.57 6.97
CA GLY A 44 -11.36 -9.59 7.84
C GLY A 44 -11.95 -10.73 7.03
N GLY A 45 -12.38 -11.77 7.73
CA GLY A 45 -12.89 -12.99 7.10
C GLY A 45 -14.20 -12.78 6.36
N GLN A 46 -15.13 -11.98 6.91
CA GLN A 46 -16.37 -11.65 6.20
C GLN A 46 -16.12 -10.86 4.92
N ALA A 47 -15.19 -9.91 4.94
CA ALA A 47 -14.77 -9.18 3.76
C ALA A 47 -14.14 -10.12 2.71
N ALA A 48 -13.30 -11.05 3.15
CA ALA A 48 -12.69 -12.06 2.29
C ALA A 48 -13.74 -12.98 1.65
N LEU A 49 -14.75 -13.46 2.42
CA LEU A 49 -15.85 -14.24 1.88
C LEU A 49 -16.57 -13.51 0.75
N GLN A 50 -16.90 -12.23 0.95
CA GLN A 50 -17.60 -11.42 -0.05
C GLN A 50 -16.74 -11.21 -1.30
N SER A 51 -15.47 -10.86 -1.11
CA SER A 51 -14.51 -10.63 -2.21
C SER A 51 -14.28 -11.89 -3.05
N LEU A 52 -14.15 -13.06 -2.41
CA LEU A 52 -13.87 -14.32 -3.09
C LEU A 52 -15.14 -15.03 -3.63
N ALA A 53 -16.34 -14.61 -3.24
CA ALA A 53 -17.59 -15.18 -3.77
C ALA A 53 -17.74 -14.93 -5.29
N HIS A 54 -17.29 -13.78 -5.77
CA HIS A 54 -17.41 -13.35 -7.16
C HIS A 54 -16.04 -13.16 -7.79
N PRO A 55 -15.55 -14.12 -8.60
CA PRO A 55 -14.21 -14.02 -9.18
C PRO A 55 -14.13 -12.84 -10.16
N SER A 56 -13.04 -12.10 -10.07
CA SER A 56 -12.65 -11.12 -11.08
C SER A 56 -12.26 -11.83 -12.38
N VAL A 57 -12.17 -11.06 -13.46
CA VAL A 57 -11.68 -11.56 -14.75
C VAL A 57 -10.29 -10.99 -15.04
N LYS A 58 -9.48 -11.76 -15.76
CA LYS A 58 -8.19 -11.34 -16.28
C LYS A 58 -8.19 -11.40 -17.81
N LEU A 59 -7.35 -10.61 -18.45
CA LEU A 59 -7.11 -10.71 -19.88
C LEU A 59 -6.41 -12.04 -20.20
N VAL A 60 -6.85 -12.71 -21.26
CA VAL A 60 -6.17 -13.90 -21.76
C VAL A 60 -4.87 -13.47 -22.43
N PRO A 61 -3.70 -14.03 -22.03
CA PRO A 61 -2.42 -13.67 -22.61
C PRO A 61 -2.42 -13.77 -24.15
N GLY A 62 -1.89 -12.73 -24.81
CA GLY A 62 -1.84 -12.67 -26.28
C GLY A 62 -3.12 -12.18 -26.95
N THR A 63 -4.18 -11.88 -26.22
CA THR A 63 -5.42 -11.30 -26.74
C THR A 63 -5.59 -9.84 -26.31
N LYS A 64 -6.42 -9.05 -27.02
CA LYS A 64 -6.67 -7.65 -26.69
C LYS A 64 -7.91 -7.46 -25.82
N ASP A 65 -8.86 -8.37 -25.91
CA ASP A 65 -10.24 -8.21 -25.39
C ASP A 65 -10.85 -9.48 -24.81
N GLN A 66 -10.18 -10.63 -24.96
CA GLN A 66 -10.67 -11.86 -24.35
C GLN A 66 -10.34 -11.90 -22.85
N THR A 67 -11.33 -12.25 -22.04
CA THR A 67 -11.19 -12.39 -20.60
C THR A 67 -11.48 -13.81 -20.15
N ALA A 68 -10.84 -14.22 -19.06
CA ALA A 68 -11.12 -15.47 -18.35
C ALA A 68 -11.30 -15.20 -16.87
N PRO A 69 -12.10 -15.97 -16.14
CA PRO A 69 -12.18 -15.86 -14.68
C PRO A 69 -10.81 -16.09 -14.04
N MET A 70 -10.52 -15.30 -13.00
CA MET A 70 -9.39 -15.57 -12.13
C MET A 70 -9.75 -16.69 -11.14
N THR A 71 -8.78 -17.53 -10.75
CA THR A 71 -8.93 -18.35 -9.56
C THR A 71 -8.96 -17.45 -8.31
N ARG A 72 -9.45 -17.95 -7.19
CA ARG A 72 -9.44 -17.18 -5.94
C ARG A 72 -8.03 -17.01 -5.39
N GLU A 73 -7.17 -17.99 -5.60
CA GLU A 73 -5.75 -17.86 -5.28
C GLU A 73 -5.09 -16.73 -6.08
N GLU A 74 -5.39 -16.58 -7.37
CA GLU A 74 -4.89 -15.46 -8.19
C GLU A 74 -5.37 -14.11 -7.68
N ILE A 75 -6.62 -14.00 -7.21
CA ILE A 75 -7.17 -12.76 -6.63
C ILE A 75 -6.40 -12.38 -5.35
N VAL A 76 -6.13 -13.35 -4.49
CA VAL A 76 -5.37 -13.12 -3.25
C VAL A 76 -3.92 -12.76 -3.55
N GLU A 77 -3.30 -13.41 -4.55
CA GLU A 77 -1.93 -13.10 -4.97
C GLU A 77 -1.80 -11.67 -5.51
N ASP A 78 -2.74 -11.25 -6.34
CA ASP A 78 -2.80 -9.88 -6.85
C ASP A 78 -2.98 -8.85 -5.71
N GLN A 79 -3.79 -9.18 -4.70
CA GLN A 79 -3.93 -8.37 -3.49
C GLN A 79 -2.62 -8.28 -2.70
N ILE A 80 -1.91 -9.40 -2.52
CA ILE A 80 -0.60 -9.42 -1.85
C ILE A 80 0.40 -8.51 -2.56
N GLN A 81 0.50 -8.62 -3.88
CA GLN A 81 1.42 -7.80 -4.68
C GLN A 81 1.12 -6.31 -4.57
N ARG A 82 -0.16 -5.91 -4.58
CA ARG A 82 -0.56 -4.52 -4.37
C ARG A 82 -0.16 -4.00 -3.00
N VAL A 83 -0.41 -4.77 -1.95
CA VAL A 83 -0.07 -4.37 -0.58
C VAL A 83 1.44 -4.32 -0.36
N GLU A 84 2.21 -5.25 -0.93
CA GLU A 84 3.69 -5.22 -0.92
C GLU A 84 4.25 -4.00 -1.66
N GLY A 85 3.68 -3.69 -2.82
CA GLY A 85 4.03 -2.50 -3.58
C GLY A 85 3.75 -1.21 -2.80
N SER A 86 2.60 -1.12 -2.12
CA SER A 86 2.26 -0.01 -1.24
C SER A 86 3.24 0.09 -0.06
N LEU A 87 3.51 -1.01 0.64
CA LEU A 87 4.47 -1.04 1.75
C LEU A 87 5.87 -0.56 1.33
N THR A 88 6.32 -0.97 0.13
CA THR A 88 7.60 -0.54 -0.42
C THR A 88 7.65 0.98 -0.62
N LYS A 89 6.59 1.58 -1.15
CA LYS A 89 6.48 3.03 -1.34
C LYS A 89 6.44 3.78 -0.01
N ILE A 90 5.66 3.28 0.96
CA ILE A 90 5.58 3.89 2.30
C ILE A 90 6.94 3.88 2.99
N LYS A 91 7.68 2.76 2.92
CA LYS A 91 9.04 2.64 3.49
C LYS A 91 10.06 3.53 2.80
N ALA A 92 9.84 3.91 1.56
CA ALA A 92 10.71 4.82 0.81
C ALA A 92 10.46 6.30 1.11
N LEU A 93 9.39 6.64 1.85
CA LEU A 93 9.14 8.04 2.25
C LEU A 93 10.25 8.53 3.17
N PRO A 94 10.82 9.73 2.91
CA PRO A 94 11.83 10.32 3.78
C PRO A 94 11.31 10.51 5.21
N ASP A 95 12.17 10.32 6.21
CA ASP A 95 11.79 10.56 7.60
C ASP A 95 11.53 12.05 7.84
N SER A 96 10.45 12.34 8.55
CA SER A 96 10.03 13.68 8.93
C SER A 96 9.40 13.64 10.31
N GLU A 97 9.77 14.55 11.19
CA GLU A 97 9.19 14.63 12.54
C GLU A 97 7.66 14.72 12.50
N GLU A 98 7.13 15.48 11.54
CA GLU A 98 5.69 15.68 11.37
C GLU A 98 4.94 14.43 10.90
N THR A 99 5.58 13.60 10.05
CA THR A 99 4.91 12.45 9.41
C THR A 99 5.27 11.11 10.03
N ARG A 100 6.29 11.07 10.89
CA ARG A 100 6.87 9.83 11.43
C ARG A 100 5.83 8.88 12.00
N ASP A 101 4.99 9.35 12.90
CA ASP A 101 3.99 8.49 13.56
C ASP A 101 2.96 7.95 12.57
N MET A 102 2.53 8.76 11.62
CA MET A 102 1.60 8.38 10.56
C MET A 102 2.23 7.32 9.63
N VAL A 103 3.44 7.55 9.14
CA VAL A 103 4.18 6.63 8.28
C VAL A 103 4.47 5.31 9.00
N GLN A 104 4.96 5.36 10.24
CA GLN A 104 5.24 4.16 11.05
C GLN A 104 3.97 3.35 11.36
N THR A 105 2.84 4.02 11.62
CA THR A 105 1.57 3.33 11.84
C THR A 105 1.09 2.65 10.57
N SER A 106 1.23 3.31 9.42
CA SER A 106 0.91 2.72 8.12
C SER A 106 1.79 1.50 7.80
N ILE A 107 3.09 1.58 8.05
CA ILE A 107 4.01 0.44 7.89
C ILE A 107 3.54 -0.73 8.77
N LYS A 108 3.28 -0.50 10.05
CA LYS A 108 2.80 -1.53 10.98
C LYS A 108 1.49 -2.17 10.51
N LEU A 109 0.56 -1.39 9.97
CA LEU A 109 -0.69 -1.90 9.44
C LEU A 109 -0.47 -2.82 8.23
N HIS A 110 0.37 -2.41 7.28
CA HIS A 110 0.71 -3.23 6.11
C HIS A 110 1.46 -4.51 6.51
N GLU A 111 2.43 -4.41 7.43
CA GLU A 111 3.17 -5.56 7.95
C GLU A 111 2.29 -6.51 8.76
N PHE A 112 1.23 -6.00 9.40
CA PHE A 112 0.26 -6.82 10.10
C PHE A 112 -0.63 -7.63 9.15
N VAL A 113 -1.12 -7.03 8.07
CA VAL A 113 -2.06 -7.71 7.16
C VAL A 113 -1.39 -8.65 6.16
N LEU A 114 -0.16 -8.39 5.75
CA LEU A 114 0.54 -9.21 4.76
C LEU A 114 0.64 -10.70 5.12
N PRO A 115 1.06 -11.09 6.35
CA PRO A 115 1.06 -12.49 6.75
C PRO A 115 -0.33 -13.12 6.72
N VAL A 116 -1.39 -12.36 7.04
CA VAL A 116 -2.77 -12.85 7.01
C VAL A 116 -3.22 -13.13 5.58
N TYR A 117 -2.91 -12.24 4.62
CA TYR A 117 -3.16 -12.51 3.20
C TYR A 117 -2.37 -13.72 2.70
N LYS A 118 -1.07 -13.83 3.03
CA LYS A 118 -0.19 -14.91 2.60
C LYS A 118 -0.53 -16.28 3.21
N GLY A 119 -1.16 -16.31 4.37
CA GLY A 119 -1.62 -17.52 5.03
C GLY A 119 -3.13 -17.72 4.90
N GLU A 120 -3.85 -17.10 5.80
CA GLU A 120 -5.29 -17.36 6.04
C GLU A 120 -6.17 -17.08 4.81
N TYR A 121 -5.89 -15.98 4.07
CA TYR A 121 -6.67 -15.67 2.86
C TYR A 121 -6.38 -16.65 1.72
N ARG A 122 -5.13 -17.11 1.57
CA ARG A 122 -4.82 -18.16 0.60
C ARG A 122 -5.51 -19.48 0.94
N GLU A 123 -5.57 -19.85 2.22
CA GLU A 123 -6.30 -21.05 2.65
C GLU A 123 -7.81 -20.92 2.35
N LEU A 124 -8.39 -19.74 2.61
CA LEU A 124 -9.78 -19.49 2.25
C LEU A 124 -10.00 -19.54 0.73
N ALA A 125 -9.09 -18.99 -0.06
CA ALA A 125 -9.14 -19.04 -1.52
C ALA A 125 -9.11 -20.47 -2.05
N LYS A 126 -8.23 -21.32 -1.50
CA LYS A 126 -8.18 -22.75 -1.83
C LYS A 126 -9.50 -23.48 -1.55
N LEU A 127 -10.16 -23.18 -0.42
CA LEU A 127 -11.48 -23.76 -0.13
C LEU A 127 -12.52 -23.40 -1.20
N TYR A 128 -12.38 -22.25 -1.87
CA TYR A 128 -13.22 -21.93 -3.01
C TYR A 128 -12.82 -22.67 -4.28
N ASP A 129 -11.55 -22.71 -4.60
CA ASP A 129 -11.04 -23.26 -5.87
C ASP A 129 -11.08 -24.80 -5.86
N GLU A 130 -10.92 -25.44 -4.71
CA GLU A 130 -10.95 -26.92 -4.53
C GLU A 130 -12.36 -27.47 -4.20
N GLY A 131 -13.38 -26.62 -4.17
CA GLY A 131 -14.76 -27.06 -3.94
C GLY A 131 -15.11 -27.34 -2.48
N GLY A 132 -14.38 -26.75 -1.53
CA GLY A 132 -14.73 -26.80 -0.11
C GLY A 132 -16.16 -26.34 0.16
N SER A 133 -16.80 -26.88 1.18
CA SER A 133 -18.18 -26.58 1.54
C SER A 133 -18.34 -25.12 1.98
N GLN A 134 -19.57 -24.61 1.89
CA GLN A 134 -19.90 -23.29 2.42
C GLN A 134 -19.61 -23.19 3.92
N GLN A 135 -19.87 -24.29 4.67
CA GLN A 135 -19.60 -24.32 6.10
C GLN A 135 -18.13 -24.17 6.44
N GLU A 136 -17.22 -24.84 5.70
CA GLU A 136 -15.78 -24.71 5.88
C GLU A 136 -15.30 -23.28 5.58
N ARG A 137 -15.78 -22.69 4.49
CA ARG A 137 -15.44 -21.29 4.14
C ARG A 137 -15.88 -20.29 5.20
N VAL A 138 -17.12 -20.45 5.72
CA VAL A 138 -17.63 -19.59 6.80
C VAL A 138 -16.84 -19.79 8.09
N ALA A 139 -16.51 -21.04 8.46
CA ALA A 139 -15.72 -21.33 9.65
C ALA A 139 -14.32 -20.69 9.55
N LYS A 140 -13.66 -20.78 8.38
CA LYS A 140 -12.36 -20.15 8.13
C LYS A 140 -12.44 -18.62 8.23
N ALA A 141 -13.47 -18.02 7.67
CA ALA A 141 -13.68 -16.58 7.77
C ALA A 141 -13.88 -16.10 9.22
N GLN A 142 -14.68 -16.83 10.01
CA GLN A 142 -14.88 -16.52 11.43
C GLN A 142 -13.57 -16.68 12.23
N GLU A 143 -12.73 -17.63 11.86
CA GLU A 143 -11.40 -17.79 12.46
C GLU A 143 -10.50 -16.57 12.19
N ILE A 144 -10.47 -16.08 10.94
CA ILE A 144 -9.75 -14.87 10.54
C ILE A 144 -10.22 -13.67 11.38
N ASP A 145 -11.53 -13.45 11.46
CA ASP A 145 -12.08 -12.33 12.23
C ASP A 145 -11.69 -12.42 13.71
N ARG A 146 -11.83 -13.58 14.30
CA ARG A 146 -11.50 -13.79 15.72
C ARG A 146 -10.02 -13.52 16.03
N LYS A 147 -9.12 -13.90 15.10
CA LYS A 147 -7.67 -13.77 15.31
C LYS A 147 -7.15 -12.37 14.99
N TYR A 148 -7.68 -11.71 13.97
CA TYR A 148 -6.99 -10.58 13.35
C TYR A 148 -7.79 -9.29 13.28
N LEU A 149 -9.14 -9.34 13.29
CA LEU A 149 -9.97 -8.15 13.02
C LEU A 149 -9.73 -7.03 14.05
N ALA A 150 -9.66 -7.38 15.34
CA ALA A 150 -9.43 -6.36 16.39
C ALA A 150 -8.07 -5.66 16.26
N GLY A 151 -7.01 -6.41 15.95
CA GLY A 151 -5.66 -5.86 15.75
C GLY A 151 -5.60 -4.93 14.52
N TYR A 152 -6.24 -5.35 13.43
CA TYR A 152 -6.40 -4.52 12.25
C TYR A 152 -7.12 -3.20 12.58
N GLN A 153 -8.28 -3.28 13.22
CA GLN A 153 -9.10 -2.12 13.57
C GLN A 153 -8.34 -1.12 14.46
N ALA A 154 -7.56 -1.61 15.41
CA ALA A 154 -6.74 -0.75 16.28
C ALA A 154 -5.70 0.05 15.48
N LEU A 155 -4.97 -0.61 14.57
CA LEU A 155 -3.97 0.04 13.73
C LEU A 155 -4.62 0.99 12.70
N PHE A 156 -5.70 0.56 12.09
CA PHE A 156 -6.47 1.37 11.13
C PHE A 156 -7.01 2.63 11.76
N ASN A 157 -7.71 2.52 12.91
CA ASN A 157 -8.25 3.68 13.62
C ASN A 157 -7.15 4.64 14.04
N ARG A 158 -6.02 4.11 14.54
CA ARG A 158 -4.87 4.95 14.90
C ARG A 158 -4.33 5.71 13.69
N LEU A 159 -4.24 5.08 12.54
CA LEU A 159 -3.79 5.75 11.30
C LEU A 159 -4.74 6.85 10.88
N ILE A 160 -6.06 6.62 10.96
CA ILE A 160 -7.07 7.65 10.67
C ILE A 160 -7.00 8.82 11.65
N GLU A 161 -6.80 8.55 12.95
CA GLU A 161 -6.61 9.60 13.97
C GLU A 161 -5.39 10.50 13.67
N LEU A 162 -4.31 9.93 13.15
CA LEU A 162 -3.10 10.66 12.75
C LEU A 162 -3.30 11.39 11.40
N GLY A 163 -3.99 10.76 10.48
CA GLY A 163 -4.23 11.30 9.13
C GLY A 163 -5.17 12.51 9.11
N LYS A 164 -6.23 12.51 9.92
CA LYS A 164 -7.22 13.61 9.97
C LYS A 164 -6.60 14.97 10.26
N PRO A 165 -5.85 15.18 11.36
CA PRO A 165 -5.24 16.47 11.64
C PRO A 165 -4.17 16.84 10.61
N TYR A 166 -3.43 15.88 10.07
CA TYR A 166 -2.45 16.12 9.01
C TYR A 166 -3.13 16.64 7.73
N ALA A 167 -4.20 15.99 7.29
CA ALA A 167 -4.97 16.43 6.12
C ALA A 167 -5.55 17.83 6.32
N ALA A 168 -6.09 18.11 7.50
CA ALA A 168 -6.63 19.44 7.85
C ALA A 168 -5.55 20.53 7.82
N LYS A 169 -4.37 20.26 8.42
CA LYS A 169 -3.24 21.19 8.46
C LYS A 169 -2.74 21.55 7.05
N HIS A 170 -2.72 20.58 6.15
CA HIS A 170 -2.20 20.76 4.80
C HIS A 170 -3.26 21.02 3.74
N ASN A 171 -4.52 21.30 4.14
CA ASN A 171 -5.64 21.55 3.24
C ASN A 171 -5.90 20.43 2.22
N ILE A 172 -5.65 19.18 2.62
CA ILE A 172 -5.90 17.99 1.78
C ILE A 172 -7.38 17.62 1.92
N LYS A 173 -8.11 17.66 0.81
CA LYS A 173 -9.53 17.30 0.78
C LYS A 173 -9.66 15.77 0.76
N VAL A 174 -10.38 15.21 1.71
CA VAL A 174 -10.61 13.76 1.88
C VAL A 174 -12.06 13.52 2.28
N GLU A 175 -12.68 12.54 1.65
CA GLU A 175 -13.96 11.98 2.06
C GLU A 175 -13.70 10.78 2.99
N TRP A 176 -13.94 10.98 4.29
CA TRP A 176 -13.63 9.98 5.32
C TRP A 176 -14.68 8.87 5.44
N ASN A 177 -15.82 9.00 4.76
CA ASN A 177 -16.94 8.05 4.87
C ASN A 177 -16.71 6.73 4.12
N GLY A 178 -15.62 6.59 3.41
CA GLY A 178 -15.22 5.39 2.68
C GLY A 178 -13.94 4.73 3.20
N LEU A 179 -13.39 5.26 4.29
CA LEU A 179 -12.20 4.77 4.97
C LEU A 179 -12.60 4.07 6.27
#